data_c3bb664813a4000b485c80a897459432
#
_entry.id   c3bb664813a4000b485c80a897459432
#
_cell.length_a   1.000
_cell.length_b   1.000
_cell.length_c   1.000
_cell.angle_alpha   90.00
_cell.angle_beta   90.00
_cell.angle_gamma   90.00
#
_symmetry.space_group_name_H-M   'P 1'
#
loop_
_entity.id
_entity.type
_entity.pdbx_description
1 polymer ?
#
loop_
_entity_poly.entity_id
_entity_poly.type
_entity_poly.pdbx_seq_one_letter_code
_entity_poly.pdbx_strand_id
1 'polypeptide(L)'
;MSNKREPLAVALQYAAPHAPKVTAVGRGEMARRIVEAGSVSGVPISENPELAMALSNVEIDQEIPENLYRAVAQVLAYILRVSGTLK
;
A
#
# COMPACT_ATOMS: atom_id res chain seq x y z
N MET A 1 25.94 -7.90 -7.83
CA MET A 1 25.47 -7.77 -7.56
C MET A 1 24.61 -7.67 -7.16
N SER A 2 24.42 -7.53 -6.82
CA SER A 2 23.55 -7.53 -6.34
C SER A 2 22.57 -6.90 -6.45
N ASN A 3 22.12 -6.75 -6.78
CA ASN A 3 21.19 -6.13 -6.90
C ASN A 3 20.13 -6.36 -6.20
N LYS A 4 20.24 -6.37 -5.32
CA LYS A 4 19.19 -6.53 -4.76
C LYS A 4 18.40 -5.47 -4.64
N ARG A 5 17.21 -5.46 -4.98
CA ARG A 5 16.31 -4.49 -4.72
C ARG A 5 15.93 -4.56 -3.32
N GLU A 6 15.98 -3.47 -2.59
CA GLU A 6 15.44 -3.40 -1.26
C GLU A 6 13.94 -3.53 -1.30
N PRO A 7 13.36 -4.25 -0.36
CA PRO A 7 11.91 -4.23 -0.25
C PRO A 7 11.41 -2.83 0.05
N LEU A 8 10.24 -2.54 -0.45
CA LEU A 8 9.61 -1.24 -0.27
C LEU A 8 8.16 -1.49 0.08
N ALA A 9 7.69 -0.89 1.17
CA ALA A 9 6.31 -1.05 1.59
C ALA A 9 5.69 0.32 1.83
N VAL A 10 4.44 0.44 1.42
CA VAL A 10 3.67 1.65 1.65
C VAL A 10 2.35 1.24 2.26
N ALA A 11 2.02 1.83 3.39
CA ALA A 11 0.76 1.56 4.06
C ALA A 11 -0.22 2.65 3.71
N LEU A 12 -1.45 2.25 3.43
CA LEU A 12 -2.51 3.18 3.07
C LEU A 12 -3.65 3.03 4.05
N GLN A 13 -4.30 4.13 4.34
CA GLN A 13 -5.53 4.15 5.09
C GLN A 13 -6.63 4.66 4.19
N TYR A 14 -7.68 3.88 4.05
CA TYR A 14 -8.79 4.28 3.20
C TYR A 14 -10.03 4.46 4.04
N ALA A 15 -10.60 5.65 3.95
CA ALA A 15 -11.83 5.96 4.67
C ALA A 15 -12.72 6.75 3.72
N ALA A 16 -13.62 6.05 3.06
CA ALA A 16 -14.53 6.71 2.12
C ALA A 16 -15.28 7.82 2.84
N PRO A 17 -15.63 8.90 2.16
CA PRO A 17 -15.48 9.13 0.73
C PRO A 17 -14.15 9.75 0.33
N HIS A 18 -13.22 9.85 1.26
CA HIS A 18 -11.95 10.53 0.97
C HIS A 18 -11.03 9.59 0.21
N ALA A 19 -10.06 10.17 -0.49
CA ALA A 19 -9.04 9.38 -1.14
C ALA A 19 -8.16 8.72 -0.08
N PRO A 20 -7.54 7.58 -0.41
CA PRO A 20 -6.63 6.96 0.54
C PRO A 20 -5.46 7.88 0.88
N LYS A 21 -4.97 7.72 2.09
CA LYS A 21 -3.80 8.45 2.56
C LYS A 21 -2.64 7.52 2.77
N VAL A 22 -1.44 8.01 2.55
CA VAL A 22 -0.23 7.26 2.88
C VAL A 22 0.04 7.44 4.35
N THR A 23 0.10 6.34 5.08
CA THR A 23 0.33 6.41 6.54
C THR A 23 1.72 5.96 6.93
N ALA A 24 2.39 5.20 6.08
CA ALA A 24 3.75 4.76 6.37
C ALA A 24 4.45 4.38 5.08
N VAL A 25 5.74 4.62 5.06
CA VAL A 25 6.60 4.21 3.95
C VAL A 25 7.87 3.66 4.58
N GLY A 26 8.31 2.51 4.12
CA GLY A 26 9.53 1.92 4.62
C GLY A 26 10.28 1.17 3.56
N ARG A 27 11.61 1.13 3.72
CA ARG A 27 12.49 0.39 2.83
C ARG A 27 13.30 -0.59 3.64
N GLY A 28 13.70 -1.67 3.02
CA GLY A 28 14.56 -2.65 3.67
C GLY A 28 13.89 -3.24 4.89
N GLU A 29 14.59 -3.19 5.99
CA GLU A 29 14.07 -3.77 7.23
C GLU A 29 12.78 -3.11 7.67
N MET A 30 12.66 -1.81 7.48
CA MET A 30 11.43 -1.11 7.85
C MET A 30 10.26 -1.59 7.00
N ALA A 31 10.50 -1.89 5.73
CA ALA A 31 9.45 -2.43 4.87
C ALA A 31 8.93 -3.75 5.42
N ARG A 32 9.85 -4.62 5.86
CA ARG A 32 9.45 -5.89 6.43
C ARG A 32 8.60 -5.71 7.67
N ARG A 33 8.98 -4.74 8.50
CA ARG A 33 8.21 -4.47 9.71
C ARG A 33 6.82 -3.96 9.41
N ILE A 34 6.69 -3.12 8.38
CA ILE A 34 5.39 -2.60 7.98
C ILE A 34 4.50 -3.75 7.51
N VAL A 35 5.05 -4.62 6.67
CA VAL A 35 4.29 -5.76 6.16
C VAL A 35 3.90 -6.69 7.29
N GLU A 36 4.83 -6.97 8.19
CA GLU A 36 4.54 -7.87 9.28
C GLU A 36 3.47 -7.30 10.20
N ALA A 37 3.57 -6.03 10.53
CA ALA A 37 2.57 -5.39 11.38
C ALA A 37 1.20 -5.42 10.73
N GLY A 38 1.15 -5.17 9.42
CA GLY A 38 -0.12 -5.24 8.71
C GLY A 38 -0.69 -6.64 8.71
N SER A 39 0.16 -7.62 8.47
CA SER A 39 -0.27 -9.01 8.43
C SER A 39 -0.85 -9.45 9.78
N VAL A 40 -0.16 -9.09 10.87
CA VAL A 40 -0.63 -9.45 12.21
C VAL A 40 -1.96 -8.78 12.52
N SER A 41 -2.16 -7.57 12.02
CA SER A 41 -3.38 -6.83 12.27
C SER A 41 -4.51 -7.15 11.31
N GLY A 42 -4.28 -8.07 10.39
CA GLY A 42 -5.32 -8.45 9.44
C GLY A 42 -5.50 -7.48 8.29
N VAL A 43 -4.52 -6.63 8.06
CA VAL A 43 -4.59 -5.69 6.95
C VAL A 43 -4.24 -6.43 5.66
N PRO A 44 -5.05 -6.28 4.60
CA PRO A 44 -4.72 -6.92 3.33
C PRO A 44 -3.42 -6.39 2.77
N ILE A 45 -2.64 -7.27 2.18
CA ILE A 45 -1.34 -6.92 1.62
C ILE A 45 -1.33 -7.31 0.16
N SER A 46 -0.92 -6.37 -0.67
CA SER A 46 -0.83 -6.58 -2.10
C SER A 46 0.59 -6.32 -2.54
N GLU A 47 1.13 -7.19 -3.36
CA GLU A 47 2.47 -7.02 -3.90
C GLU A 47 2.39 -6.31 -5.22
N ASN A 48 2.87 -5.09 -5.25
CA ASN A 48 2.85 -4.29 -6.46
C ASN A 48 4.01 -3.30 -6.39
N PRO A 49 5.21 -3.74 -6.79
CA PRO A 49 6.40 -2.91 -6.63
C PRO A 49 6.31 -1.57 -7.34
N GLU A 50 5.73 -1.55 -8.52
CA GLU A 50 5.63 -0.31 -9.28
C GLU A 50 4.76 0.70 -8.58
N LEU A 51 3.61 0.24 -8.08
CA LEU A 51 2.72 1.14 -7.37
C LEU A 51 3.33 1.60 -6.05
N ALA A 52 3.99 0.69 -5.36
CA ALA A 52 4.66 1.06 -4.10
C ALA A 52 5.70 2.14 -4.35
N MET A 53 6.46 2.00 -5.44
CA MET A 53 7.46 3.00 -5.76
C MET A 53 6.84 4.36 -6.04
N ALA A 54 5.76 4.38 -6.80
CA ALA A 54 5.08 5.63 -7.09
C ALA A 54 4.51 6.25 -5.83
N LEU A 55 3.92 5.43 -4.95
CA LEU A 55 3.33 5.93 -3.72
C LEU A 55 4.37 6.38 -2.71
N SER A 56 5.58 5.86 -2.79
CA SER A 56 6.62 6.21 -1.82
C SER A 56 7.02 7.68 -1.91
N ASN A 57 6.63 8.35 -2.99
CA ASN A 57 6.90 9.77 -3.14
C ASN A 57 5.82 10.64 -2.52
N VAL A 58 4.74 10.07 -2.06
CA VAL A 58 3.67 10.83 -1.42
C VAL A 58 4.04 11.03 0.05
N GLU A 59 3.80 12.21 0.55
CA GLU A 59 4.13 12.50 1.94
C GLU A 59 3.19 11.78 2.87
N ILE A 60 3.72 11.43 4.03
CA ILE A 60 2.93 10.77 5.07
C ILE A 60 1.75 11.66 5.44
N ASP A 61 0.60 11.04 5.62
CA ASP A 61 -0.66 11.69 5.99
C ASP A 61 -1.27 12.51 4.87
N GLN A 62 -0.72 12.43 3.67
CA GLN A 62 -1.31 13.09 2.52
C GLN A 62 -2.11 12.10 1.71
N GLU A 63 -3.17 12.59 1.11
CA GLU A 63 -3.95 11.79 0.18
C GLU A 63 -3.12 11.52 -1.05
N ILE A 64 -3.34 10.35 -1.65
CA ILE A 64 -2.65 10.02 -2.87
C ILE A 64 -3.10 10.97 -3.99
N PRO A 65 -2.17 11.29 -4.90
CA PRO A 65 -2.53 12.18 -5.99
C PRO A 65 -3.47 11.51 -6.99
N GLU A 66 -4.17 12.34 -7.71
CA GLU A 66 -5.20 11.87 -8.61
C GLU A 66 -4.66 10.92 -9.67
N ASN A 67 -3.44 11.17 -10.14
CA ASN A 67 -2.88 10.31 -11.17
C ASN A 67 -2.58 8.90 -10.68
N LEU A 68 -2.55 8.68 -9.38
CA LEU A 68 -2.37 7.33 -8.82
C LEU A 68 -3.68 6.74 -8.34
N TYR A 69 -4.74 7.52 -8.36
CA TYR A 69 -6.00 7.11 -7.77
C TYR A 69 -6.56 5.86 -8.43
N ARG A 70 -6.50 5.80 -9.75
CA ARG A 70 -7.06 4.67 -10.47
C ARG A 70 -6.31 3.38 -10.14
N ALA A 71 -4.99 3.45 -10.09
CA ALA A 71 -4.19 2.27 -9.79
C ALA A 71 -4.48 1.74 -8.40
N VAL A 72 -4.59 2.65 -7.43
CA VAL A 72 -4.89 2.24 -6.06
C VAL A 72 -6.31 1.70 -5.99
N ALA A 73 -7.23 2.33 -6.69
CA ALA A 73 -8.61 1.86 -6.67
C ALA A 73 -8.74 0.44 -7.21
N GLN A 74 -7.96 0.11 -8.22
CA GLN A 74 -7.97 -1.24 -8.76
C GLN A 74 -7.48 -2.26 -7.75
N VAL A 75 -6.43 -1.91 -7.00
CA VAL A 75 -5.92 -2.79 -5.96
C VAL A 75 -6.96 -2.97 -4.87
N LEU A 76 -7.60 -1.89 -4.44
CA LEU A 76 -8.60 -1.97 -3.40
C LEU A 76 -9.79 -2.81 -3.85
N ALA A 77 -10.20 -2.65 -5.09
CA ALA A 77 -11.32 -3.43 -5.61
C ALA A 77 -10.99 -4.91 -5.63
N TYR A 78 -9.75 -5.24 -6.03
CA TYR A 78 -9.32 -6.62 -6.05
C TYR A 78 -9.31 -7.21 -4.64
N ILE A 79 -8.77 -6.46 -3.68
CA ILE A 79 -8.70 -6.92 -2.31
C ILE A 79 -10.10 -7.17 -1.74
N LEU A 80 -11.01 -6.25 -1.97
CA LEU A 80 -12.37 -6.40 -1.47
C LEU A 80 -13.06 -7.60 -2.07
N ARG A 81 -12.79 -7.87 -3.34
CA ARG A 81 -13.41 -9.01 -3.99
C ARG A 81 -12.85 -10.32 -3.47
N VAL A 82 -11.53 -10.37 -3.29
CA VAL A 82 -10.88 -11.60 -2.89
C VAL A 82 -11.10 -11.90 -1.42
N SER A 83 -11.23 -10.89 -0.58
CA SER A 83 -11.39 -11.15 0.84
C SER A 83 -12.79 -11.61 1.20
N GLY A 84 -13.62 -11.86 0.22
CA GLY A 84 -14.85 -12.55 0.45
C GLY A 84 -15.91 -11.72 1.07
N THR A 85 -15.77 -10.56 0.79
CA THR A 85 -16.75 -9.79 1.32
C THR A 85 -17.99 -10.16 0.72
N LEU A 86 -17.89 -10.75 0.41
CA LEU A 86 -18.89 -10.98 0.08
C LEU A 86 -19.88 -11.53 0.52
N LYS A 87 -19.88 -11.42 0.89
CA LYS A 87 -20.69 -11.77 1.31
C LYS A 87 -21.20 -11.82 0.99
#